data_f0330d6349c00b35761e2a696d5eb74b
#
_entry.id   f0330d6349c00b35761e2a696d5eb74b
#
_cell.length_a   1.000
_cell.length_b   1.000
_cell.length_c   1.000
_cell.angle_alpha   90.00
_cell.angle_beta   90.00
_cell.angle_gamma   90.00
#
_symmetry.space_group_name_H-M   'P 1'
#
loop_
_entity.id
_entity.type
_entity.pdbx_description
1 polymer ?
#
loop_
_entity_poly.entity_id
_entity_poly.type
_entity_poly.pdbx_seq_one_letter_code
_entity_poly.pdbx_strand_id
1 'polypeptide(L)'
;MIKITNLHKQYGELEVLKGIDLDVPKGEVLSVIGSSGSGKSTLLYCINGLEPIQKGQIIVDDIDVHASDTNLNSVRQNMGMVFQQWNSFPHLTVLENVALAPKIVSKLSKKEALEVAEKQLLHVGLGDKLTQYPSALSGGQQQRLAIARALAMEPKCMLFDEATSALDPELVGEVLDTIRLLADEGMTMICVTHEMGFARRAADRMIFMDQGEVIETAEPKEFFETPKSKRCQEFLSQILQH
;
A
#
# COMPACT_ATOMS: atom_id res chain seq x y z
N MET A 1 10.82 10.52 4.09
CA MET A 1 10.70 9.50 3.05
C MET A 1 9.65 9.87 2.01
N ILE A 2 8.40 10.12 2.40
CA ILE A 2 7.33 10.63 1.51
C ILE A 2 6.85 11.96 2.07
N LYS A 3 6.85 13.02 1.24
CA LYS A 3 6.39 14.35 1.62
C LYS A 3 5.40 14.87 0.58
N ILE A 4 4.22 15.25 1.02
CA ILE A 4 3.14 15.80 0.21
C ILE A 4 2.84 17.20 0.70
N THR A 5 2.76 18.15 -0.23
CA THR A 5 2.50 19.56 0.09
C THR A 5 1.36 20.07 -0.79
N ASN A 6 0.28 20.50 -0.16
CA ASN A 6 -0.88 21.14 -0.77
C ASN A 6 -1.37 20.41 -2.03
N LEU A 7 -1.56 19.09 -1.91
CA LEU A 7 -1.94 18.22 -3.03
C LEU A 7 -3.41 18.41 -3.40
N HIS A 8 -3.67 18.72 -4.67
CA HIS A 8 -5.00 18.75 -5.25
C HIS A 8 -5.12 17.78 -6.43
N LYS A 9 -6.20 17.02 -6.46
CA LYS A 9 -6.53 16.09 -7.55
C LYS A 9 -7.98 16.27 -7.98
N GLN A 10 -8.17 16.37 -9.31
CA GLN A 10 -9.49 16.48 -9.92
C GLN A 10 -9.68 15.44 -11.01
N TYR A 11 -10.93 14.98 -11.17
CA TYR A 11 -11.42 14.20 -12.31
C TYR A 11 -12.56 15.00 -12.97
N GLY A 12 -12.27 15.64 -14.11
CA GLY A 12 -13.18 16.62 -14.70
C GLY A 12 -13.44 17.78 -13.75
N GLU A 13 -14.70 18.01 -13.39
CA GLU A 13 -15.09 19.06 -12.42
C GLU A 13 -15.06 18.61 -10.96
N LEU A 14 -14.91 17.31 -10.70
CA LEU A 14 -14.92 16.78 -9.36
C LEU A 14 -13.54 16.87 -8.72
N GLU A 15 -13.38 17.69 -7.69
CA GLU A 15 -12.19 17.75 -6.87
C GLU A 15 -12.24 16.64 -5.81
N VAL A 16 -11.29 15.67 -5.92
CA VAL A 16 -11.24 14.47 -5.08
C VAL A 16 -10.23 14.62 -3.93
N LEU A 17 -9.13 15.34 -4.14
CA LEU A 17 -8.17 15.70 -3.07
C LEU A 17 -8.08 17.23 -3.02
N LYS A 18 -8.16 17.78 -1.80
CA LYS A 18 -8.39 19.21 -1.56
C LYS A 18 -7.33 19.78 -0.61
N GLY A 19 -6.08 19.87 -1.10
CA GLY A 19 -5.00 20.46 -0.31
C GLY A 19 -4.45 19.53 0.77
N ILE A 20 -4.12 18.29 0.40
CA ILE A 20 -3.53 17.32 1.34
C ILE A 20 -2.09 17.70 1.63
N ASP A 21 -1.77 17.84 2.93
CA ASP A 21 -0.42 17.93 3.47
C ASP A 21 -0.12 16.68 4.29
N LEU A 22 1.00 15.98 3.99
CA LEU A 22 1.38 14.76 4.66
C LEU A 22 2.90 14.57 4.61
N ASP A 23 3.49 14.15 5.72
CA ASP A 23 4.89 13.74 5.80
C ASP A 23 4.96 12.35 6.43
N VAL A 24 5.63 11.41 5.75
CA VAL A 24 5.83 10.03 6.23
C VAL A 24 7.32 9.78 6.33
N PRO A 25 7.89 9.78 7.54
CA PRO A 25 9.27 9.43 7.80
C PRO A 25 9.65 8.01 7.33
N LYS A 26 10.94 7.76 7.20
CA LYS A 26 11.44 6.42 6.91
C LYS A 26 11.15 5.48 8.10
N GLY A 27 10.64 4.29 7.79
CA GLY A 27 10.29 3.26 8.78
C GLY A 27 8.92 3.46 9.43
N GLU A 28 8.19 4.53 9.11
CA GLU A 28 6.85 4.77 9.64
C GLU A 28 5.80 3.93 8.89
N VAL A 29 4.88 3.36 9.65
CA VAL A 29 3.66 2.73 9.16
C VAL A 29 2.49 3.69 9.36
N LEU A 30 2.02 4.29 8.27
CA LEU A 30 0.87 5.17 8.25
C LEU A 30 -0.39 4.41 7.81
N SER A 31 -1.40 4.34 8.66
CA SER A 31 -2.73 3.85 8.26
C SER A 31 -3.65 4.98 7.83
N VAL A 32 -4.25 4.83 6.67
CA VAL A 32 -5.22 5.76 6.09
C VAL A 32 -6.60 5.13 6.14
N ILE A 33 -7.50 5.74 6.90
CA ILE A 33 -8.90 5.29 7.00
C ILE A 33 -9.86 6.41 6.60
N GLY A 34 -11.10 6.07 6.33
CA GLY A 34 -12.13 7.05 5.94
C GLY A 34 -13.27 6.43 5.16
N SER A 35 -14.32 7.20 4.94
CA SER A 35 -15.50 6.77 4.18
C SER A 35 -15.16 6.36 2.74
N SER A 36 -16.01 5.54 2.12
CA SER A 36 -15.89 5.25 0.69
C SER A 36 -15.97 6.56 -0.11
N GLY A 37 -15.13 6.69 -1.13
CA GLY A 37 -15.06 7.90 -1.94
C GLY A 37 -14.35 9.10 -1.29
N SER A 38 -13.73 8.96 -0.10
CA SER A 38 -12.99 10.06 0.56
C SER A 38 -11.63 10.40 -0.10
N GLY A 39 -11.20 9.65 -1.13
CA GLY A 39 -9.97 9.92 -1.87
C GLY A 39 -8.75 9.08 -1.47
N LYS A 40 -8.88 8.08 -0.59
CA LYS A 40 -7.77 7.26 -0.08
C LYS A 40 -6.94 6.57 -1.19
N SER A 41 -7.59 5.81 -2.06
CA SER A 41 -6.91 5.13 -3.19
C SER A 41 -6.34 6.15 -4.18
N THR A 42 -7.05 7.26 -4.42
CA THR A 42 -6.56 8.34 -5.27
C THR A 42 -5.28 8.96 -4.71
N LEU A 43 -5.18 9.12 -3.37
CA LEU A 43 -3.96 9.58 -2.70
C LEU A 43 -2.79 8.64 -3.00
N LEU A 44 -2.97 7.32 -2.84
CA LEU A 44 -1.93 6.33 -3.16
C LEU A 44 -1.53 6.37 -4.63
N TYR A 45 -2.50 6.51 -5.54
CA TYR A 45 -2.22 6.57 -6.98
C TYR A 45 -1.46 7.85 -7.38
N CYS A 46 -1.73 8.97 -6.72
CA CYS A 46 -0.94 10.18 -6.90
C CYS A 46 0.50 10.01 -6.36
N ILE A 47 0.68 9.36 -5.19
CA ILE A 47 2.01 9.07 -4.62
C ILE A 47 2.84 8.18 -5.56
N ASN A 48 2.22 7.16 -6.17
CA ASN A 48 2.90 6.26 -7.12
C ASN A 48 2.99 6.84 -8.54
N GLY A 49 2.48 8.05 -8.79
CA GLY A 49 2.45 8.67 -10.11
C GLY A 49 1.56 7.94 -11.13
N LEU A 50 0.64 7.05 -10.68
CA LEU A 50 -0.38 6.44 -11.54
C LEU A 50 -1.42 7.46 -11.97
N GLU A 51 -1.71 8.43 -11.11
CA GLU A 51 -2.60 9.54 -11.37
C GLU A 51 -1.84 10.86 -11.34
N PRO A 52 -1.96 11.72 -12.37
CA PRO A 52 -1.38 13.06 -12.36
C PRO A 52 -2.09 13.96 -11.35
N ILE A 53 -1.37 14.90 -10.78
CA ILE A 53 -1.91 15.92 -9.87
C ILE A 53 -2.19 17.24 -10.60
N GLN A 54 -3.10 18.06 -10.09
CA GLN A 54 -3.38 19.39 -10.65
C GLN A 54 -2.60 20.49 -9.94
N LYS A 55 -2.33 20.32 -8.63
CA LYS A 55 -1.59 21.30 -7.82
C LYS A 55 -0.91 20.61 -6.65
N GLY A 56 0.13 21.23 -6.12
CA GLY A 56 0.92 20.73 -5.02
C GLY A 56 2.17 20.00 -5.48
N GLN A 57 2.76 19.24 -4.57
CA GLN A 57 4.01 18.51 -4.80
C GLN A 57 3.99 17.19 -4.02
N ILE A 58 4.57 16.15 -4.61
CA ILE A 58 4.82 14.86 -3.95
C ILE A 58 6.28 14.51 -4.12
N ILE A 59 7.02 14.46 -3.02
CA ILE A 59 8.42 14.04 -2.98
C ILE A 59 8.49 12.65 -2.35
N VAL A 60 9.12 11.71 -3.05
CA VAL A 60 9.41 10.37 -2.56
C VAL A 60 10.91 10.12 -2.67
N ASP A 61 11.58 9.86 -1.56
CA ASP A 61 13.02 9.63 -1.50
C ASP A 61 13.81 10.72 -2.26
N ASP A 62 13.49 11.99 -1.94
CA ASP A 62 14.07 13.23 -2.51
C ASP A 62 13.77 13.46 -4.01
N ILE A 63 12.90 12.64 -4.62
CA ILE A 63 12.49 12.80 -6.02
C ILE A 63 11.06 13.37 -6.07
N ASP A 64 10.86 14.48 -6.77
CA ASP A 64 9.52 14.99 -7.09
C ASP A 64 8.86 14.09 -8.13
N VAL A 65 7.81 13.38 -7.72
CA VAL A 65 7.11 12.38 -8.54
C VAL A 65 6.47 13.00 -9.77
N HIS A 66 6.02 14.24 -9.69
CA HIS A 66 5.25 14.91 -10.73
C HIS A 66 6.01 16.01 -11.47
N ALA A 67 7.33 16.15 -11.27
CA ALA A 67 8.13 17.06 -12.06
C ALA A 67 8.20 16.56 -13.52
N SER A 68 8.24 17.51 -14.46
CA SER A 68 8.16 17.23 -15.90
C SER A 68 9.30 16.38 -16.45
N ASP A 69 10.45 16.36 -15.77
CA ASP A 69 11.66 15.61 -16.11
C ASP A 69 11.82 14.32 -15.30
N THR A 70 10.87 14.00 -14.40
CA THR A 70 10.95 12.80 -13.57
C THR A 70 10.69 11.53 -14.38
N ASN A 71 11.63 10.59 -14.29
CA ASN A 71 11.41 9.23 -14.77
C ASN A 71 10.57 8.41 -13.77
N LEU A 72 9.27 8.34 -14.02
CA LEU A 72 8.33 7.58 -13.16
C LEU A 72 8.70 6.10 -13.00
N ASN A 73 9.39 5.49 -13.98
CA ASN A 73 9.82 4.10 -13.82
C ASN A 73 10.89 3.98 -12.73
N SER A 74 11.78 4.95 -12.58
CA SER A 74 12.79 4.98 -11.51
C SER A 74 12.12 5.18 -10.14
N VAL A 75 11.11 6.04 -10.05
CA VAL A 75 10.33 6.23 -8.81
C VAL A 75 9.64 4.92 -8.41
N ARG A 76 8.94 4.28 -9.35
CA ARG A 76 8.17 3.03 -9.10
C ARG A 76 9.05 1.82 -8.79
N GLN A 77 10.32 1.81 -9.20
CA GLN A 77 11.27 0.76 -8.80
C GLN A 77 11.56 0.78 -7.31
N ASN A 78 11.53 1.97 -6.68
CA ASN A 78 11.78 2.16 -5.26
C ASN A 78 10.50 2.08 -4.40
N MET A 79 9.34 1.82 -5.03
CA MET A 79 8.04 1.85 -4.37
C MET A 79 7.23 0.62 -4.76
N GLY A 80 6.98 -0.25 -3.80
CA GLY A 80 6.07 -1.37 -4.00
C GLY A 80 4.60 -0.91 -3.87
N MET A 81 3.73 -1.44 -4.70
CA MET A 81 2.29 -1.19 -4.59
C MET A 81 1.52 -2.50 -4.66
N VAL A 82 0.64 -2.69 -3.69
CA VAL A 82 -0.26 -3.84 -3.58
C VAL A 82 -1.69 -3.33 -3.67
N PHE A 83 -2.40 -3.82 -4.67
CA PHE A 83 -3.77 -3.41 -4.97
C PHE A 83 -4.79 -4.33 -4.28
N GLN A 84 -6.03 -3.89 -4.22
CA GLN A 84 -7.16 -4.69 -3.80
C GLN A 84 -7.31 -5.98 -4.64
N GLN A 85 -7.09 -5.88 -5.96
CA GLN A 85 -7.04 -7.04 -6.86
C GLN A 85 -5.61 -7.54 -6.99
N TRP A 86 -5.44 -8.86 -7.01
CA TRP A 86 -4.12 -9.51 -6.97
C TRP A 86 -3.24 -9.27 -8.19
N ASN A 87 -3.84 -9.05 -9.36
CA ASN A 87 -3.15 -8.73 -10.63
C ASN A 87 -2.00 -9.71 -10.97
N SER A 88 -2.13 -10.98 -10.56
CA SER A 88 -1.16 -12.03 -10.89
C SER A 88 -1.27 -12.42 -12.35
N PHE A 89 -0.15 -12.84 -12.96
CA PHE A 89 -0.11 -13.35 -14.33
C PHE A 89 -0.56 -14.82 -14.33
N PRO A 90 -1.75 -15.14 -14.87
CA PRO A 90 -2.33 -16.48 -14.71
C PRO A 90 -1.60 -17.58 -15.50
N HIS A 91 -0.82 -17.22 -16.49
CA HIS A 91 -0.05 -18.11 -17.36
C HIS A 91 1.38 -18.36 -16.86
N LEU A 92 1.78 -17.74 -15.76
CA LEU A 92 3.08 -17.93 -15.09
C LEU A 92 2.88 -18.66 -13.77
N THR A 93 3.86 -19.48 -13.39
CA THR A 93 3.89 -20.07 -12.06
C THR A 93 4.05 -18.99 -10.98
N VAL A 94 3.83 -19.36 -9.72
CA VAL A 94 4.05 -18.48 -8.55
C VAL A 94 5.47 -17.93 -8.56
N LEU A 95 6.48 -18.79 -8.75
CA LEU A 95 7.89 -18.38 -8.82
C LEU A 95 8.15 -17.43 -9.99
N GLU A 96 7.64 -17.74 -11.18
CA GLU A 96 7.82 -16.91 -12.38
C GLU A 96 7.13 -15.54 -12.25
N ASN A 97 5.97 -15.47 -11.58
CA ASN A 97 5.27 -14.22 -11.29
C ASN A 97 6.16 -13.25 -10.51
N VAL A 98 6.88 -13.75 -9.51
CA VAL A 98 7.76 -12.93 -8.67
C VAL A 98 9.07 -12.62 -9.38
N ALA A 99 9.64 -13.57 -10.13
CA ALA A 99 10.90 -13.39 -10.86
C ALA A 99 10.80 -12.42 -12.05
N LEU A 100 9.59 -12.12 -12.54
CA LEU A 100 9.39 -11.38 -13.79
C LEU A 100 9.96 -9.96 -13.71
N ALA A 101 9.63 -9.20 -12.68
CA ALA A 101 10.07 -7.81 -12.53
C ALA A 101 11.59 -7.70 -12.32
N PRO A 102 12.24 -8.45 -11.42
CA PRO A 102 13.71 -8.48 -11.30
C PRO A 102 14.41 -8.80 -12.62
N LYS A 103 13.89 -9.75 -13.39
CA LYS A 103 14.45 -10.12 -14.70
C LYS A 103 14.34 -8.99 -15.73
N ILE A 104 13.18 -8.36 -15.85
CA ILE A 104 12.90 -7.37 -16.92
C ILE A 104 13.43 -6.00 -16.54
N VAL A 105 13.18 -5.54 -15.31
CA VAL A 105 13.44 -4.18 -14.87
C VAL A 105 14.86 -4.05 -14.34
N SER A 106 15.27 -4.93 -13.41
CA SER A 106 16.62 -4.94 -12.83
C SER A 106 17.66 -5.64 -13.73
N LYS A 107 17.18 -6.25 -14.84
CA LYS A 107 18.03 -6.97 -15.83
C LYS A 107 18.86 -8.10 -15.22
N LEU A 108 18.38 -8.70 -14.14
CA LEU A 108 19.03 -9.85 -13.53
C LEU A 108 19.00 -11.05 -14.49
N SER A 109 20.01 -11.90 -14.41
CA SER A 109 19.98 -13.20 -15.10
C SER A 109 18.77 -14.04 -14.63
N LYS A 110 18.37 -15.01 -15.44
CA LYS A 110 17.25 -15.90 -15.07
C LYS A 110 17.48 -16.57 -13.71
N LYS A 111 18.72 -16.98 -13.44
CA LYS A 111 19.07 -17.64 -12.18
C LYS A 111 18.93 -16.70 -10.99
N GLU A 112 19.54 -15.51 -11.06
CA GLU A 112 19.44 -14.50 -9.99
C GLU A 112 18.01 -14.05 -9.73
N ALA A 113 17.21 -13.83 -10.78
CA ALA A 113 15.79 -13.45 -10.64
C ALA A 113 14.97 -14.54 -9.96
N LEU A 114 15.24 -15.82 -10.23
CA LEU A 114 14.58 -16.95 -9.55
C LEU A 114 15.00 -17.06 -8.09
N GLU A 115 16.29 -16.84 -7.76
CA GLU A 115 16.80 -16.83 -6.38
C GLU A 115 16.15 -15.71 -5.55
N VAL A 116 16.03 -14.49 -6.11
CA VAL A 116 15.31 -13.38 -5.48
C VAL A 116 13.84 -13.73 -5.27
N ALA A 117 13.20 -14.32 -6.28
CA ALA A 117 11.80 -14.69 -6.21
C ALA A 117 11.53 -15.75 -5.13
N GLU A 118 12.35 -16.80 -5.07
CA GLU A 118 12.24 -17.87 -4.07
C GLU A 118 12.40 -17.29 -2.65
N LYS A 119 13.38 -16.42 -2.43
CA LYS A 119 13.59 -15.73 -1.15
C LYS A 119 12.33 -14.98 -0.71
N GLN A 120 11.72 -14.19 -1.61
CA GLN A 120 10.53 -13.40 -1.27
C GLN A 120 9.29 -14.28 -1.06
N LEU A 121 9.16 -15.39 -1.80
CA LEU A 121 8.07 -16.34 -1.60
C LEU A 121 8.19 -17.09 -0.27
N LEU A 122 9.41 -17.46 0.13
CA LEU A 122 9.66 -18.00 1.46
C LEU A 122 9.30 -16.99 2.56
N HIS A 123 9.69 -15.72 2.37
CA HIS A 123 9.41 -14.62 3.30
C HIS A 123 7.91 -14.42 3.56
N VAL A 124 7.07 -14.52 2.52
CA VAL A 124 5.61 -14.41 2.66
C VAL A 124 4.90 -15.76 2.91
N GLY A 125 5.63 -16.84 3.21
CA GLY A 125 5.07 -18.14 3.54
C GLY A 125 4.46 -18.89 2.36
N LEU A 126 5.02 -18.73 1.14
CA LEU A 126 4.59 -19.43 -0.08
C LEU A 126 5.68 -20.36 -0.67
N GLY A 127 6.67 -20.76 0.13
CA GLY A 127 7.77 -21.58 -0.34
C GLY A 127 7.38 -22.97 -0.85
N ASP A 128 6.24 -23.52 -0.41
CA ASP A 128 5.68 -24.80 -0.88
C ASP A 128 4.83 -24.67 -2.16
N LYS A 129 4.64 -23.44 -2.70
CA LYS A 129 3.76 -23.14 -3.84
C LYS A 129 4.50 -22.76 -5.12
N LEU A 130 5.83 -22.77 -5.16
CA LEU A 130 6.69 -22.21 -6.21
C LEU A 130 6.28 -22.62 -7.64
N THR A 131 5.92 -23.88 -7.84
CA THR A 131 5.57 -24.46 -9.14
C THR A 131 4.08 -24.40 -9.47
N GLN A 132 3.26 -23.95 -8.54
CA GLN A 132 1.82 -23.81 -8.76
C GLN A 132 1.50 -22.58 -9.61
N TYR A 133 0.30 -22.56 -10.20
CA TYR A 133 -0.25 -21.40 -10.89
C TYR A 133 -1.17 -20.60 -9.95
N PRO A 134 -1.35 -19.29 -10.19
CA PRO A 134 -2.23 -18.45 -9.35
C PRO A 134 -3.63 -19.00 -9.14
N SER A 135 -4.19 -19.68 -10.14
CA SER A 135 -5.53 -20.30 -10.06
C SER A 135 -5.66 -21.42 -9.02
N ALA A 136 -4.54 -21.97 -8.55
CA ALA A 136 -4.50 -23.01 -7.52
C ALA A 136 -4.34 -22.43 -6.11
N LEU A 137 -4.22 -21.11 -5.96
CA LEU A 137 -4.01 -20.42 -4.70
C LEU A 137 -5.33 -19.91 -4.12
N SER A 138 -5.46 -19.92 -2.78
CA SER A 138 -6.53 -19.20 -2.09
C SER A 138 -6.39 -17.68 -2.27
N GLY A 139 -7.44 -16.89 -2.00
CA GLY A 139 -7.40 -15.45 -2.07
C GLY A 139 -6.26 -14.83 -1.23
N GLY A 140 -6.10 -15.27 0.02
CA GLY A 140 -5.01 -14.83 0.89
C GLY A 140 -3.62 -15.20 0.35
N GLN A 141 -3.47 -16.38 -0.25
CA GLN A 141 -2.22 -16.78 -0.93
C GLN A 141 -1.95 -15.92 -2.17
N GLN A 142 -2.96 -15.57 -2.95
CA GLN A 142 -2.81 -14.67 -4.10
C GLN A 142 -2.41 -13.26 -3.66
N GLN A 143 -2.92 -12.77 -2.54
CA GLN A 143 -2.53 -11.49 -1.99
C GLN A 143 -1.09 -11.51 -1.48
N ARG A 144 -0.67 -12.58 -0.78
CA ARG A 144 0.73 -12.76 -0.39
C ARG A 144 1.67 -12.89 -1.59
N LEU A 145 1.21 -13.50 -2.69
CA LEU A 145 1.94 -13.49 -3.96
C LEU A 145 2.10 -12.07 -4.52
N ALA A 146 1.06 -11.22 -4.46
CA ALA A 146 1.15 -9.81 -4.87
C ALA A 146 2.15 -9.03 -4.00
N ILE A 147 2.18 -9.27 -2.69
CA ILE A 147 3.18 -8.70 -1.78
C ILE A 147 4.59 -9.16 -2.16
N ALA A 148 4.82 -10.46 -2.37
CA ALA A 148 6.12 -10.99 -2.77
C ALA A 148 6.63 -10.40 -4.10
N ARG A 149 5.73 -10.18 -5.06
CA ARG A 149 6.05 -9.52 -6.34
C ARG A 149 6.53 -8.09 -6.14
N ALA A 150 5.91 -7.34 -5.25
CA ALA A 150 6.34 -5.98 -4.92
C ALA A 150 7.70 -5.99 -4.17
N LEU A 151 7.88 -6.87 -3.20
CA LEU A 151 9.11 -7.02 -2.42
C LEU A 151 10.32 -7.47 -3.25
N ALA A 152 10.10 -8.20 -4.36
CA ALA A 152 11.17 -8.69 -5.23
C ALA A 152 11.95 -7.55 -5.92
N MET A 153 11.41 -6.34 -5.95
CA MET A 153 12.09 -5.14 -6.44
C MET A 153 12.90 -4.41 -5.36
N GLU A 154 12.92 -4.93 -4.11
CA GLU A 154 13.59 -4.33 -2.95
C GLU A 154 13.19 -2.86 -2.72
N PRO A 155 11.88 -2.57 -2.64
CA PRO A 155 11.40 -1.21 -2.56
C PRO A 155 11.78 -0.54 -1.23
N LYS A 156 11.92 0.78 -1.24
CA LYS A 156 12.17 1.59 -0.03
C LYS A 156 10.89 1.87 0.77
N CYS A 157 9.74 1.77 0.13
CA CYS A 157 8.43 1.88 0.78
C CYS A 157 7.37 1.05 0.06
N MET A 158 6.32 0.69 0.79
CA MET A 158 5.18 -0.10 0.30
C MET A 158 3.88 0.69 0.45
N LEU A 159 3.05 0.65 -0.58
CA LEU A 159 1.70 1.20 -0.59
C LEU A 159 0.69 0.05 -0.67
N PHE A 160 -0.24 0.00 0.26
CA PHE A 160 -1.31 -1.01 0.31
C PHE A 160 -2.66 -0.35 0.10
N ASP A 161 -3.34 -0.67 -0.99
CA ASP A 161 -4.67 -0.16 -1.30
C ASP A 161 -5.72 -1.24 -1.02
N GLU A 162 -6.29 -1.21 0.19
CA GLU A 162 -7.33 -2.14 0.66
C GLU A 162 -6.99 -3.62 0.40
N ALA A 163 -5.77 -4.03 0.73
CA ALA A 163 -5.19 -5.34 0.40
C ALA A 163 -5.97 -6.56 0.93
N THR A 164 -6.96 -6.37 1.80
CA THR A 164 -7.77 -7.44 2.40
C THR A 164 -9.24 -7.40 1.99
N SER A 165 -9.71 -6.33 1.36
CA SER A 165 -11.14 -6.10 1.12
C SER A 165 -11.79 -7.08 0.13
N ALA A 166 -11.00 -7.78 -0.70
CA ALA A 166 -11.44 -8.81 -1.64
C ALA A 166 -11.33 -10.24 -1.07
N LEU A 167 -11.02 -10.39 0.22
CA LEU A 167 -10.77 -11.68 0.86
C LEU A 167 -11.95 -12.12 1.74
N ASP A 168 -12.13 -13.43 1.83
CA ASP A 168 -12.98 -14.00 2.87
C ASP A 168 -12.40 -13.69 4.26
N PRO A 169 -13.24 -13.41 5.29
CA PRO A 169 -12.77 -13.03 6.63
C PRO A 169 -11.76 -14.01 7.25
N GLU A 170 -11.89 -15.31 6.96
CA GLU A 170 -10.99 -16.35 7.48
C GLU A 170 -9.56 -16.23 6.90
N LEU A 171 -9.40 -15.60 5.72
CA LEU A 171 -8.10 -15.45 5.03
C LEU A 171 -7.41 -14.11 5.30
N VAL A 172 -8.12 -13.15 5.89
CA VAL A 172 -7.62 -11.79 6.18
C VAL A 172 -6.42 -11.85 7.14
N GLY A 173 -6.49 -12.71 8.16
CA GLY A 173 -5.45 -12.81 9.19
C GLY A 173 -4.05 -13.06 8.63
N GLU A 174 -3.91 -14.04 7.73
CA GLU A 174 -2.61 -14.41 7.13
C GLU A 174 -1.96 -13.27 6.34
N VAL A 175 -2.77 -12.44 5.65
CA VAL A 175 -2.29 -11.28 4.90
C VAL A 175 -1.86 -10.16 5.85
N LEU A 176 -2.67 -9.89 6.87
CA LEU A 176 -2.34 -8.87 7.88
C LEU A 176 -1.09 -9.23 8.68
N ASP A 177 -0.89 -10.51 9.00
CA ASP A 177 0.34 -10.98 9.66
C ASP A 177 1.57 -10.77 8.76
N THR A 178 1.42 -10.98 7.44
CA THR A 178 2.49 -10.69 6.48
C THR A 178 2.82 -9.20 6.43
N ILE A 179 1.80 -8.31 6.39
CA ILE A 179 2.02 -6.86 6.39
C ILE A 179 2.64 -6.41 7.73
N ARG A 180 2.22 -7.02 8.85
CA ARG A 180 2.80 -6.75 10.17
C ARG A 180 4.27 -7.15 10.24
N LEU A 181 4.64 -8.30 9.69
CA LEU A 181 6.04 -8.72 9.61
C LEU A 181 6.91 -7.65 8.93
N LEU A 182 6.43 -7.07 7.82
CA LEU A 182 7.14 -5.99 7.12
C LEU A 182 7.24 -4.72 7.97
N ALA A 183 6.20 -4.41 8.79
CA ALA A 183 6.24 -3.31 9.75
C ALA A 183 7.33 -3.54 10.81
N ASP A 184 7.36 -4.73 11.40
CA ASP A 184 8.34 -5.12 12.42
C ASP A 184 9.79 -5.11 11.87
N GLU A 185 9.97 -5.30 10.56
CA GLU A 185 11.26 -5.17 9.84
C GLU A 185 11.65 -3.72 9.53
N GLY A 186 10.80 -2.74 9.85
CA GLY A 186 11.05 -1.31 9.65
C GLY A 186 10.77 -0.81 8.23
N MET A 187 9.91 -1.51 7.46
CA MET A 187 9.48 -1.07 6.15
C MET A 187 8.61 0.20 6.28
N THR A 188 8.92 1.23 5.49
CA THR A 188 8.04 2.40 5.38
C THR A 188 6.78 2.02 4.63
N MET A 189 5.60 2.28 5.20
CA MET A 189 4.34 1.85 4.57
C MET A 189 3.24 2.89 4.69
N ILE A 190 2.40 2.98 3.66
CA ILE A 190 1.10 3.63 3.72
C ILE A 190 0.03 2.57 3.43
N CYS A 191 -0.83 2.31 4.40
CA CYS A 191 -1.85 1.27 4.34
C CYS A 191 -3.25 1.89 4.35
N VAL A 192 -3.93 1.89 3.21
CA VAL A 192 -5.38 2.14 3.15
C VAL A 192 -6.08 0.86 3.59
N THR A 193 -6.84 0.92 4.68
CA THR A 193 -7.46 -0.26 5.26
C THR A 193 -8.78 0.03 5.96
N HIS A 194 -9.64 -0.97 6.02
CA HIS A 194 -10.84 -1.03 6.87
C HIS A 194 -10.63 -1.94 8.09
N GLU A 195 -9.44 -2.56 8.21
CA GLU A 195 -9.09 -3.46 9.30
C GLU A 195 -8.63 -2.68 10.54
N MET A 196 -9.58 -2.26 11.37
CA MET A 196 -9.29 -1.42 12.56
C MET A 196 -8.37 -2.13 13.56
N GLY A 197 -8.51 -3.45 13.71
CA GLY A 197 -7.64 -4.26 14.57
C GLY A 197 -6.19 -4.28 14.11
N PHE A 198 -5.94 -4.28 12.80
CA PHE A 198 -4.61 -4.15 12.22
C PHE A 198 -4.07 -2.73 12.42
N ALA A 199 -4.83 -1.71 12.01
CA ALA A 199 -4.42 -0.31 12.15
C ALA A 199 -4.02 0.03 13.59
N ARG A 200 -4.78 -0.45 14.59
CA ARG A 200 -4.50 -0.24 16.02
C ARG A 200 -3.17 -0.86 16.47
N ARG A 201 -2.75 -2.00 15.88
CA ARG A 201 -1.59 -2.78 16.35
C ARG A 201 -0.32 -2.54 15.55
N ALA A 202 -0.44 -2.20 14.27
CA ALA A 202 0.68 -2.13 13.35
C ALA A 202 1.02 -0.70 12.90
N ALA A 203 0.11 0.26 13.01
CA ALA A 203 0.38 1.64 12.61
C ALA A 203 1.12 2.40 13.71
N ASP A 204 2.07 3.24 13.31
CA ASP A 204 2.67 4.26 14.17
C ASP A 204 1.77 5.50 14.25
N ARG A 205 1.10 5.81 13.12
CA ARG A 205 0.19 6.95 13.00
C ARG A 205 -0.99 6.60 12.10
N MET A 206 -2.10 7.23 12.38
CA MET A 206 -3.35 7.11 11.62
C MET A 206 -3.80 8.45 11.09
N ILE A 207 -4.37 8.47 9.89
CA ILE A 207 -5.10 9.61 9.37
C ILE A 207 -6.52 9.19 9.00
N PHE A 208 -7.47 10.08 9.30
CA PHE A 208 -8.85 9.96 8.86
C PHE A 208 -9.10 10.94 7.72
N MET A 209 -9.50 10.40 6.58
CA MET A 209 -9.87 11.17 5.41
C MET A 209 -11.39 11.21 5.22
N ASP A 210 -11.92 12.38 4.96
CA ASP A 210 -13.32 12.56 4.56
C ASP A 210 -13.42 13.68 3.53
N GLN A 211 -14.25 13.50 2.49
CA GLN A 211 -14.51 14.48 1.43
C GLN A 211 -13.26 15.09 0.76
N GLY A 212 -12.18 14.33 0.66
CA GLY A 212 -10.93 14.75 0.01
C GLY A 212 -9.95 15.50 0.90
N GLU A 213 -10.20 15.56 2.20
CA GLU A 213 -9.36 16.25 3.19
C GLU A 213 -8.88 15.29 4.26
N VAL A 214 -7.74 15.59 4.90
CA VAL A 214 -7.29 14.94 6.14
C VAL A 214 -7.96 15.66 7.30
N ILE A 215 -8.91 14.99 7.94
CA ILE A 215 -9.72 15.57 9.03
C ILE A 215 -9.05 15.38 10.38
N GLU A 216 -8.34 14.27 10.57
CA GLU A 216 -7.67 13.97 11.84
C GLU A 216 -6.40 13.17 11.61
N THR A 217 -5.40 13.45 12.43
CA THR A 217 -4.13 12.72 12.47
C THR A 217 -3.77 12.49 13.93
N ALA A 218 -3.51 11.24 14.32
CA ALA A 218 -3.12 10.90 15.69
C ALA A 218 -2.40 9.54 15.73
N GLU A 219 -1.74 9.25 16.85
CA GLU A 219 -1.28 7.90 17.17
C GLU A 219 -2.49 6.95 17.36
N PRO A 220 -2.35 5.65 17.11
CA PRO A 220 -3.48 4.71 17.17
C PRO A 220 -4.26 4.77 18.48
N LYS A 221 -3.57 4.85 19.62
CA LYS A 221 -4.23 4.91 20.92
C LYS A 221 -5.14 6.14 21.04
N GLU A 222 -4.61 7.33 20.78
CA GLU A 222 -5.37 8.59 20.83
C GLU A 222 -6.51 8.56 19.83
N PHE A 223 -6.25 8.05 18.62
CA PHE A 223 -7.20 7.97 17.53
C PHE A 223 -8.47 7.15 17.89
N PHE A 224 -8.30 6.02 18.57
CA PHE A 224 -9.42 5.16 18.94
C PHE A 224 -10.07 5.50 20.28
N GLU A 225 -9.31 6.04 21.25
CA GLU A 225 -9.81 6.29 22.60
C GLU A 225 -10.36 7.71 22.77
N THR A 226 -9.75 8.69 22.11
CA THR A 226 -10.07 10.12 22.27
C THR A 226 -10.00 10.90 20.95
N PRO A 227 -10.75 10.46 19.90
CA PRO A 227 -10.78 11.17 18.63
C PRO A 227 -11.30 12.61 18.82
N LYS A 228 -10.61 13.60 18.23
CA LYS A 228 -10.89 15.03 18.42
C LYS A 228 -12.01 15.53 17.52
N SER A 229 -12.01 15.06 16.27
CA SER A 229 -12.99 15.48 15.27
C SER A 229 -14.33 14.78 15.49
N LYS A 230 -15.43 15.53 15.51
CA LYS A 230 -16.78 14.96 15.57
C LYS A 230 -17.03 13.96 14.44
N ARG A 231 -16.53 14.28 13.23
CA ARG A 231 -16.70 13.44 12.06
C ARG A 231 -15.95 12.11 12.21
N CYS A 232 -14.76 12.11 12.81
CA CYS A 232 -14.03 10.89 13.13
C CYS A 232 -14.75 10.07 14.20
N GLN A 233 -15.30 10.71 15.25
CA GLN A 233 -16.10 10.04 16.29
C GLN A 233 -17.32 9.33 15.71
N GLU A 234 -18.07 10.01 14.83
CA GLU A 234 -19.23 9.44 14.13
C GLU A 234 -18.82 8.22 13.28
N PHE A 235 -17.72 8.34 12.51
CA PHE A 235 -17.21 7.27 11.68
C PHE A 235 -16.80 6.04 12.51
N LEU A 236 -16.02 6.25 13.58
CA LEU A 236 -15.57 5.17 14.46
C LEU A 236 -16.74 4.49 15.19
N SER A 237 -17.75 5.26 15.61
CA SER A 237 -18.93 4.70 16.26
C SER A 237 -19.72 3.75 15.35
N GLN A 238 -19.75 4.01 14.04
CA GLN A 238 -20.41 3.15 13.06
C GLN A 238 -19.65 1.84 12.81
N ILE A 239 -18.29 1.91 12.76
CA ILE A 239 -17.48 0.74 12.43
C ILE A 239 -17.23 -0.16 13.64
N LEU A 240 -17.09 0.40 14.84
CA LEU A 240 -16.80 -0.38 16.06
C LEU A 240 -18.04 -1.03 16.68
N GLN A 241 -19.24 -0.77 16.16
CA GLN A 241 -20.49 -1.41 16.58
C GLN A 241 -20.79 -2.72 15.83
N HIS A 242 -19.98 -3.06 14.84
CA HIS A 242 -20.02 -4.31 14.07
C HIS A 242 -18.79 -5.17 14.36
#